data_8c646fb57c659812a44014125bd1c467
#
_entry.id   8c646fb57c659812a44014125bd1c467
#
_cell.length_a   1.000
_cell.length_b   1.000
_cell.length_c   1.000
_cell.angle_alpha   90.00
_cell.angle_beta   90.00
_cell.angle_gamma   90.00
#
_symmetry.space_group_name_H-M   'P 1'
#
loop_
_entity.id
_entity.type
_entity.pdbx_description
1 polymer ?
#
loop_
_entity_poly.entity_id
_entity_poly.type
_entity_poly.pdbx_seq_one_letter_code
_entity_poly.pdbx_strand_id
1 'polypeptide(L)'
;NNNNFSVDFSTNYDMVVSAKGLANIKADAFVAIFSITQTGKTAEEATSLMSQRLSPVLSALKAKNMEAFVDMISFVPMYEFETEKKVFSKRTYNEVPTGFELKQNLHIKLHEAARLNELITLLANSEIYDLVRMDYYSTELETIKKELKEKVKAAFTEKQKLYEATLGESFAAAEKKITDGFSLTSPSELYNTYEAYSSAPIPSKRSGNVMQASKSVTQYYQPIANRDFDVVLNPIIVEPMIQVVYEMKMSVNHPDKNKAKEALLLTPAGELKKINLP
;
A
#
# COMPACT_ATOMS: atom_id res chain seq x y z
N ASN A 1 1.87 -0.89 -26.54
CA ASN A 1 1.10 0.09 -25.77
C ASN A 1 1.71 1.45 -26.00
N ASN A 2 1.03 2.26 -26.82
CA ASN A 2 1.42 3.62 -27.15
C ASN A 2 1.27 4.50 -25.91
N ASN A 3 2.38 4.98 -25.38
CA ASN A 3 2.36 6.15 -24.51
C ASN A 3 2.04 7.35 -25.39
N ASN A 4 0.77 7.70 -25.47
CA ASN A 4 0.36 8.97 -26.03
C ASN A 4 0.82 10.07 -25.08
N PHE A 5 1.88 10.79 -25.44
CA PHE A 5 2.12 12.12 -24.94
C PHE A 5 0.93 12.98 -25.40
N SER A 6 -0.07 13.16 -24.56
CA SER A 6 -1.07 14.19 -24.79
C SER A 6 -0.47 15.52 -24.33
N VAL A 7 -0.04 16.32 -25.30
CA VAL A 7 0.17 17.75 -25.03
C VAL A 7 -1.22 18.36 -24.99
N ASP A 8 -1.69 18.68 -23.80
CA ASP A 8 -2.95 19.40 -23.62
C ASP A 8 -2.72 20.88 -23.97
N PHE A 9 -3.20 21.28 -25.13
CA PHE A 9 -3.27 22.68 -25.55
C PHE A 9 -4.52 23.35 -24.98
N SER A 10 -4.76 23.24 -23.69
CA SER A 10 -5.77 24.07 -23.04
C SER A 10 -5.35 25.55 -23.15
N THR A 11 -6.28 26.43 -23.44
CA THR A 11 -6.08 27.88 -23.64
C THR A 11 -5.66 28.64 -22.36
N ASN A 12 -5.59 27.97 -21.24
CA ASN A 12 -4.91 28.40 -20.02
C ASN A 12 -3.52 27.75 -20.02
N TYR A 13 -2.50 28.50 -20.33
CA TYR A 13 -1.10 28.06 -20.45
C TYR A 13 -0.49 27.73 -19.08
N ASP A 14 -1.00 26.67 -18.44
CA ASP A 14 -0.40 26.12 -17.25
C ASP A 14 0.67 25.11 -17.65
N MET A 15 1.92 25.51 -17.48
CA MET A 15 3.05 24.60 -17.68
C MET A 15 3.41 23.97 -16.33
N VAL A 16 3.68 22.66 -16.33
CA VAL A 16 4.18 21.96 -15.16
C VAL A 16 5.58 21.45 -15.43
N VAL A 17 6.53 21.88 -14.62
CA VAL A 17 7.87 21.32 -14.56
C VAL A 17 7.92 20.35 -13.39
N SER A 18 8.34 19.11 -13.60
CA SER A 18 8.47 18.13 -12.54
C SER A 18 9.77 17.34 -12.63
N ALA A 19 10.26 16.91 -11.48
CA ALA A 19 11.30 15.90 -11.36
C ALA A 19 10.88 14.87 -10.34
N LYS A 20 11.11 13.59 -10.67
CA LYS A 20 10.75 12.43 -9.85
C LYS A 20 11.95 11.56 -9.58
N GLY A 21 12.05 11.08 -8.37
CA GLY A 21 13.06 10.11 -7.96
C GLY A 21 12.43 8.87 -7.33
N LEU A 22 13.08 7.74 -7.55
CA LEU A 22 12.76 6.46 -6.94
C LEU A 22 13.98 5.96 -6.19
N ALA A 23 13.78 5.49 -4.96
CA ALA A 23 14.79 4.77 -4.21
C ALA A 23 14.28 3.39 -3.81
N ASN A 24 15.09 2.36 -4.07
CA ASN A 24 14.85 1.01 -3.61
C ASN A 24 15.70 0.75 -2.38
N ILE A 25 15.06 0.44 -1.25
CA ILE A 25 15.69 0.35 0.07
C ILE A 25 15.55 -1.07 0.60
N LYS A 26 16.69 -1.71 0.86
CA LYS A 26 16.69 -3.03 1.49
C LYS A 26 16.21 -2.93 2.93
N ALA A 27 15.33 -3.86 3.32
CA ALA A 27 14.91 -3.98 4.71
C ALA A 27 16.02 -4.63 5.54
N ASP A 28 16.23 -4.12 6.74
CA ASP A 28 17.16 -4.65 7.76
C ASP A 28 16.43 -5.14 9.02
N ALA A 29 15.10 -4.96 9.05
CA ALA A 29 14.23 -5.50 10.07
C ALA A 29 12.88 -5.87 9.46
N PHE A 30 12.27 -6.93 10.02
CA PHE A 30 11.01 -7.48 9.56
C PHE A 30 10.12 -7.77 10.76
N VAL A 31 8.80 -7.63 10.59
CA VAL A 31 7.82 -8.12 11.57
C VAL A 31 6.90 -9.12 10.89
N ALA A 32 7.02 -10.38 11.29
CA ALA A 32 6.13 -11.45 10.84
C ALA A 32 4.92 -11.52 11.78
N ILE A 33 3.71 -11.51 11.21
CA ILE A 33 2.46 -11.53 11.96
C ILE A 33 1.74 -12.84 11.68
N PHE A 34 1.55 -13.64 12.73
CA PHE A 34 0.84 -14.91 12.66
C PHE A 34 -0.50 -14.81 13.38
N SER A 35 -1.56 -15.31 12.76
CA SER A 35 -2.88 -15.39 13.36
C SER A 35 -3.06 -16.71 14.10
N ILE A 36 -3.68 -16.65 15.28
CA ILE A 36 -3.98 -17.80 16.12
C ILE A 36 -5.43 -17.73 16.54
N THR A 37 -6.17 -18.80 16.25
CA THR A 37 -7.56 -18.95 16.70
C THR A 37 -7.65 -20.14 17.61
N GLN A 38 -8.34 -19.98 18.73
CA GLN A 38 -8.59 -21.04 19.70
C GLN A 38 -10.05 -21.00 20.15
N THR A 39 -10.71 -22.14 20.12
CA THR A 39 -12.06 -22.32 20.63
C THR A 39 -12.05 -23.10 21.92
N GLY A 40 -13.07 -22.90 22.76
CA GLY A 40 -13.31 -23.64 23.98
C GLY A 40 -14.78 -23.62 24.35
N LYS A 41 -15.27 -24.59 25.11
CA LYS A 41 -16.65 -24.64 25.57
C LYS A 41 -16.98 -23.55 26.58
N THR A 42 -15.98 -23.10 27.32
CA THR A 42 -16.04 -21.98 28.26
C THR A 42 -14.99 -20.94 27.91
N ALA A 43 -15.16 -19.72 28.41
CA ALA A 43 -14.19 -18.66 28.30
C ALA A 43 -12.81 -19.06 28.88
N GLU A 44 -12.83 -19.73 30.03
CA GLU A 44 -11.63 -20.22 30.74
C GLU A 44 -10.91 -21.29 29.92
N GLU A 45 -11.65 -22.21 29.30
CA GLU A 45 -11.08 -23.26 28.44
C GLU A 45 -10.41 -22.66 27.23
N ALA A 46 -11.07 -21.72 26.50
CA ALA A 46 -10.50 -21.06 25.35
C ALA A 46 -9.19 -20.32 25.68
N THR A 47 -9.17 -19.56 26.78
CA THR A 47 -7.98 -18.85 27.24
C THR A 47 -6.86 -19.76 27.70
N SER A 48 -7.19 -20.85 28.41
CA SER A 48 -6.21 -21.85 28.86
C SER A 48 -5.54 -22.55 27.69
N LEU A 49 -6.33 -23.02 26.71
CA LEU A 49 -5.82 -23.66 25.51
C LEU A 49 -4.95 -22.71 24.68
N MET A 50 -5.35 -21.45 24.54
CA MET A 50 -4.52 -20.43 23.88
C MET A 50 -3.17 -20.25 24.58
N SER A 51 -3.20 -20.15 25.92
CA SER A 51 -1.97 -20.01 26.72
C SER A 51 -1.05 -21.24 26.62
N GLN A 52 -1.59 -22.44 26.52
CA GLN A 52 -0.81 -23.67 26.34
C GLN A 52 -0.09 -23.69 24.99
N ARG A 53 -0.67 -23.11 23.96
CA ARG A 53 -0.02 -22.98 22.64
C ARG A 53 1.04 -21.88 22.62
N LEU A 54 0.74 -20.72 23.22
CA LEU A 54 1.61 -19.54 23.16
C LEU A 54 2.79 -19.58 24.13
N SER A 55 2.63 -20.10 25.36
CA SER A 55 3.68 -20.05 26.37
C SER A 55 5.00 -20.72 25.96
N PRO A 56 5.00 -21.94 25.35
CA PRO A 56 6.24 -22.56 24.90
C PRO A 56 6.88 -21.77 23.76
N VAL A 57 6.07 -21.20 22.84
CA VAL A 57 6.56 -20.38 21.73
C VAL A 57 7.23 -19.12 22.24
N LEU A 58 6.58 -18.36 23.12
CA LEU A 58 7.13 -17.12 23.69
C LEU A 58 8.43 -17.38 24.46
N SER A 59 8.50 -18.50 25.20
CA SER A 59 9.71 -18.92 25.90
C SER A 59 10.85 -19.25 24.93
N ALA A 60 10.56 -19.97 23.84
CA ALA A 60 11.54 -20.32 22.82
C ALA A 60 12.02 -19.08 22.03
N LEU A 61 11.12 -18.15 21.69
CA LEU A 61 11.48 -16.87 21.04
C LEU A 61 12.40 -16.04 21.94
N LYS A 62 12.08 -15.93 23.21
CA LYS A 62 12.92 -15.24 24.20
C LYS A 62 14.32 -15.87 24.30
N ALA A 63 14.42 -17.20 24.33
CA ALA A 63 15.70 -17.91 24.37
C ALA A 63 16.54 -17.65 23.10
N LYS A 64 15.92 -17.35 21.96
CA LYS A 64 16.57 -17.02 20.69
C LYS A 64 16.79 -15.51 20.50
N ASN A 65 16.55 -14.67 21.49
CA ASN A 65 16.60 -13.21 21.44
C ASN A 65 15.71 -12.62 20.32
N MET A 66 14.54 -13.21 20.08
CA MET A 66 13.53 -12.69 19.18
C MET A 66 12.49 -11.90 20.01
N GLU A 67 12.27 -10.65 19.68
CA GLU A 67 11.19 -9.84 20.23
C GLU A 67 9.85 -10.34 19.70
N ALA A 68 8.88 -10.52 20.62
CA ALA A 68 7.53 -10.93 20.26
C ALA A 68 6.49 -10.15 21.06
N PHE A 69 5.36 -9.87 20.43
CA PHE A 69 4.20 -9.22 21.04
C PHE A 69 2.93 -9.99 20.64
N VAL A 70 2.04 -10.21 21.64
CA VAL A 70 0.74 -10.85 21.41
C VAL A 70 -0.34 -9.77 21.42
N ASP A 71 -1.07 -9.67 20.31
CA ASP A 71 -2.17 -8.72 20.11
C ASP A 71 -3.51 -9.43 20.22
N MET A 72 -4.43 -8.88 21.01
CA MET A 72 -5.78 -9.39 21.19
C MET A 72 -6.68 -8.86 20.06
N ILE A 73 -7.21 -9.76 19.22
CA ILE A 73 -8.05 -9.39 18.08
C ILE A 73 -9.52 -9.46 18.44
N SER A 74 -9.97 -10.61 18.95
CA SER A 74 -11.37 -10.78 19.35
C SER A 74 -11.52 -11.90 20.38
N PHE A 75 -12.57 -11.78 21.19
CA PHE A 75 -13.02 -12.81 22.10
C PHE A 75 -14.55 -12.78 22.10
N VAL A 76 -15.17 -13.77 21.47
CA VAL A 76 -16.61 -13.79 21.19
C VAL A 76 -17.24 -15.14 21.50
N PRO A 77 -18.52 -15.17 21.92
CA PRO A 77 -19.28 -16.42 22.00
C PRO A 77 -19.57 -16.94 20.59
N MET A 78 -19.60 -18.26 20.46
CA MET A 78 -20.01 -18.96 19.23
C MET A 78 -21.42 -19.50 19.39
N TYR A 79 -22.16 -19.52 18.28
CA TYR A 79 -23.51 -20.03 18.20
C TYR A 79 -23.66 -21.02 17.06
N GLU A 80 -24.48 -22.06 17.26
CA GLU A 80 -24.87 -22.99 16.21
C GLU A 80 -26.40 -23.01 16.06
N PHE A 81 -26.86 -23.38 14.88
CA PHE A 81 -28.29 -23.54 14.62
C PHE A 81 -28.75 -24.96 14.96
N GLU A 82 -29.60 -25.09 15.98
CA GLU A 82 -30.30 -26.33 16.25
C GLU A 82 -31.65 -26.35 15.51
N THR A 83 -31.96 -27.48 14.88
CA THR A 83 -33.24 -27.68 14.19
C THR A 83 -34.26 -28.31 15.12
N GLU A 84 -35.28 -27.56 15.53
CA GLU A 84 -36.47 -28.16 16.17
C GLU A 84 -37.32 -28.90 15.14
N LYS A 85 -37.43 -30.23 15.26
CA LYS A 85 -38.37 -31.05 14.49
C LYS A 85 -39.71 -31.05 15.19
N LYS A 86 -40.63 -30.18 14.78
CA LYS A 86 -42.04 -30.31 15.13
C LYS A 86 -42.76 -31.17 14.09
N VAL A 87 -43.54 -32.16 14.53
CA VAL A 87 -44.11 -33.23 13.69
C VAL A 87 -45.07 -32.71 12.60
N PHE A 88 -45.55 -31.46 12.67
CA PHE A 88 -46.54 -30.87 11.73
C PHE A 88 -46.29 -29.39 11.39
N SER A 89 -45.06 -28.84 11.55
CA SER A 89 -44.81 -27.45 11.23
C SER A 89 -43.47 -27.23 10.50
N LYS A 90 -43.29 -26.01 9.93
CA LYS A 90 -42.03 -25.57 9.32
C LYS A 90 -40.88 -25.77 10.31
N ARG A 91 -39.71 -26.22 9.82
CA ARG A 91 -38.47 -26.32 10.60
C ARG A 91 -38.15 -24.96 11.21
N THR A 92 -38.03 -24.90 12.53
CA THR A 92 -37.55 -23.73 13.24
C THR A 92 -36.08 -23.93 13.55
N TYR A 93 -35.24 -22.93 13.27
CA TYR A 93 -33.81 -22.91 13.56
C TYR A 93 -33.63 -21.96 14.77
N ASN A 94 -33.07 -22.46 15.84
CA ASN A 94 -32.75 -21.66 17.02
C ASN A 94 -31.20 -21.56 17.12
N GLU A 95 -30.67 -20.35 17.33
CA GLU A 95 -29.29 -20.17 17.67
C GLU A 95 -29.06 -20.54 19.15
N VAL A 96 -28.14 -21.48 19.39
CA VAL A 96 -27.74 -21.90 20.74
C VAL A 96 -26.26 -21.64 20.92
N PRO A 97 -25.81 -21.16 22.13
CA PRO A 97 -24.40 -20.95 22.39
C PRO A 97 -23.66 -22.31 22.48
N THR A 98 -22.55 -22.44 21.77
CA THR A 98 -21.74 -23.69 21.72
C THR A 98 -20.35 -23.54 22.34
N GLY A 99 -19.93 -22.30 22.61
CA GLY A 99 -18.63 -22.03 23.20
C GLY A 99 -18.14 -20.62 22.97
N PHE A 100 -16.83 -20.47 23.01
CA PHE A 100 -16.14 -19.19 22.83
C PHE A 100 -15.01 -19.35 21.83
N GLU A 101 -14.79 -18.32 21.02
CA GLU A 101 -13.66 -18.19 20.10
C GLU A 101 -12.77 -17.04 20.56
N LEU A 102 -11.47 -17.30 20.70
CA LEU A 102 -10.42 -16.35 21.01
C LEU A 102 -9.48 -16.24 19.82
N LYS A 103 -9.29 -15.02 19.30
CA LYS A 103 -8.32 -14.70 18.23
C LYS A 103 -7.26 -13.76 18.74
N GLN A 104 -6.02 -14.12 18.48
CA GLN A 104 -4.83 -13.33 18.79
C GLN A 104 -3.89 -13.31 17.61
N ASN A 105 -3.11 -12.24 17.46
CA ASN A 105 -1.98 -12.20 16.54
C ASN A 105 -0.68 -12.21 17.33
N LEU A 106 0.28 -12.98 16.82
CA LEU A 106 1.64 -13.01 17.33
C LEU A 106 2.56 -12.26 16.36
N HIS A 107 3.09 -11.13 16.79
CA HIS A 107 4.04 -10.30 16.05
C HIS A 107 5.44 -10.69 16.48
N ILE A 108 6.31 -11.01 15.52
CA ILE A 108 7.68 -11.44 15.81
C ILE A 108 8.64 -10.63 14.95
N LYS A 109 9.58 -9.96 15.62
CA LYS A 109 10.62 -9.18 14.97
C LYS A 109 11.80 -10.05 14.55
N LEU A 110 12.21 -9.91 13.30
CA LEU A 110 13.36 -10.57 12.70
C LEU A 110 14.32 -9.52 12.13
N HIS A 111 15.63 -9.76 12.24
CA HIS A 111 16.65 -8.93 11.60
C HIS A 111 17.13 -9.49 10.26
N GLU A 112 16.83 -10.75 9.99
CA GLU A 112 17.19 -11.43 8.75
C GLU A 112 16.00 -12.25 8.24
N ALA A 113 15.64 -12.08 6.97
CA ALA A 113 14.55 -12.83 6.34
C ALA A 113 14.84 -14.35 6.33
N ALA A 114 16.11 -14.75 6.28
CA ALA A 114 16.53 -16.16 6.32
C ALA A 114 16.07 -16.89 7.59
N ARG A 115 15.89 -16.18 8.70
CA ARG A 115 15.39 -16.77 9.97
C ARG A 115 13.91 -17.12 9.94
N LEU A 116 13.17 -16.72 8.91
CA LEU A 116 11.75 -17.04 8.77
C LEU A 116 11.50 -18.56 8.74
N ASN A 117 12.35 -19.33 8.08
CA ASN A 117 12.21 -20.80 8.02
C ASN A 117 12.38 -21.45 9.40
N GLU A 118 13.32 -20.96 10.20
CA GLU A 118 13.51 -21.39 11.59
C GLU A 118 12.26 -21.07 12.42
N LEU A 119 11.72 -19.87 12.24
CA LEU A 119 10.52 -19.40 12.92
C LEU A 119 9.30 -20.24 12.59
N ILE A 120 9.06 -20.51 11.30
CA ILE A 120 7.93 -21.35 10.85
C ILE A 120 7.99 -22.75 11.48
N THR A 121 9.17 -23.35 11.53
CA THR A 121 9.34 -24.67 12.17
C THR A 121 9.04 -24.62 13.67
N LEU A 122 9.48 -23.59 14.35
CA LEU A 122 9.21 -23.39 15.78
C LEU A 122 7.71 -23.23 16.05
N LEU A 123 7.04 -22.40 15.26
CA LEU A 123 5.60 -22.11 15.42
C LEU A 123 4.73 -23.33 15.07
N ALA A 124 5.14 -24.11 14.06
CA ALA A 124 4.43 -25.33 13.65
C ALA A 124 4.35 -26.38 14.78
N ASN A 125 5.35 -26.45 15.66
CA ASN A 125 5.32 -27.32 16.84
C ASN A 125 4.22 -26.97 17.85
N SER A 126 3.67 -25.77 17.78
CA SER A 126 2.55 -25.28 18.58
C SER A 126 1.28 -25.05 17.75
N GLU A 127 1.21 -25.68 16.58
CA GLU A 127 0.06 -25.59 15.64
C GLU A 127 -0.26 -24.15 15.21
N ILE A 128 0.76 -23.30 15.05
CA ILE A 128 0.64 -21.93 14.55
C ILE A 128 1.18 -21.90 13.13
N TYR A 129 0.29 -21.76 12.14
CA TYR A 129 0.62 -21.91 10.72
C TYR A 129 0.34 -20.66 9.88
N ASP A 130 -0.58 -19.80 10.32
CA ASP A 130 -1.11 -18.68 9.52
C ASP A 130 -0.20 -17.47 9.58
N LEU A 131 0.73 -17.34 8.63
CA LEU A 131 1.45 -16.10 8.35
C LEU A 131 0.52 -15.14 7.60
N VAL A 132 0.01 -14.13 8.30
CA VAL A 132 -0.95 -13.17 7.75
C VAL A 132 -0.26 -12.09 6.94
N ARG A 133 0.87 -11.58 7.46
CA ARG A 133 1.59 -10.45 6.86
C ARG A 133 3.05 -10.41 7.33
N MET A 134 3.89 -9.86 6.47
CA MET A 134 5.24 -9.46 6.82
C MET A 134 5.42 -7.97 6.56
N ASP A 135 5.82 -7.22 7.58
CA ASP A 135 6.17 -5.81 7.47
C ASP A 135 7.68 -5.66 7.35
N TYR A 136 8.08 -4.64 6.60
CA TYR A 136 9.47 -4.37 6.22
C TYR A 136 9.90 -3.01 6.77
N TYR A 137 11.05 -2.96 7.41
CA TYR A 137 11.63 -1.75 8.00
C TYR A 137 13.08 -1.59 7.58
N SER A 138 13.56 -0.35 7.50
CA SER A 138 14.96 -0.06 7.25
C SER A 138 15.44 1.10 8.10
N THR A 139 16.59 0.92 8.75
CA THR A 139 17.26 1.98 9.51
C THR A 139 17.84 3.06 8.60
N GLU A 140 18.08 2.74 7.31
CA GLU A 140 18.60 3.68 6.32
C GLU A 140 17.51 4.56 5.67
N LEU A 141 16.24 4.33 5.98
CA LEU A 141 15.11 4.99 5.31
C LEU A 141 15.26 6.51 5.27
N GLU A 142 15.51 7.15 6.39
CA GLU A 142 15.59 8.62 6.46
C GLU A 142 16.84 9.17 5.77
N THR A 143 17.97 8.44 5.82
CA THR A 143 19.20 8.81 5.11
C THR A 143 19.00 8.79 3.60
N ILE A 144 18.39 7.72 3.08
CA ILE A 144 18.14 7.57 1.64
C ILE A 144 17.06 8.54 1.16
N LYS A 145 16.03 8.82 1.95
CA LYS A 145 15.05 9.88 1.64
C LYS A 145 15.72 11.23 1.47
N LYS A 146 16.67 11.58 2.34
CA LYS A 146 17.43 12.82 2.24
C LYS A 146 18.28 12.87 0.98
N GLU A 147 19.01 11.79 0.68
CA GLU A 147 19.82 11.68 -0.54
C GLU A 147 18.96 11.79 -1.81
N LEU A 148 17.83 11.07 -1.85
CA LEU A 148 16.88 11.11 -2.95
C LEU A 148 16.35 12.53 -3.19
N LYS A 149 15.95 13.22 -2.12
CA LYS A 149 15.48 14.60 -2.18
C LYS A 149 16.52 15.54 -2.79
N GLU A 150 17.78 15.46 -2.36
CA GLU A 150 18.85 16.32 -2.88
C GLU A 150 19.12 16.06 -4.37
N LYS A 151 19.14 14.79 -4.79
CA LYS A 151 19.34 14.44 -6.21
C LYS A 151 18.17 14.86 -7.10
N VAL A 152 16.94 14.69 -6.64
CA VAL A 152 15.74 15.14 -7.38
C VAL A 152 15.70 16.66 -7.46
N LYS A 153 16.08 17.37 -6.39
CA LYS A 153 16.20 18.82 -6.39
C LYS A 153 17.22 19.31 -7.42
N ALA A 154 18.37 18.62 -7.53
CA ALA A 154 19.36 18.94 -8.55
C ALA A 154 18.81 18.75 -9.96
N ALA A 155 18.18 17.60 -10.26
CA ALA A 155 17.55 17.33 -11.55
C ALA A 155 16.41 18.34 -11.86
N PHE A 156 15.62 18.71 -10.87
CA PHE A 156 14.60 19.73 -10.99
C PHE A 156 15.19 21.10 -11.36
N THR A 157 16.28 21.51 -10.69
CA THR A 157 16.98 22.77 -10.96
C THR A 157 17.54 22.83 -12.37
N GLU A 158 18.07 21.71 -12.87
CA GLU A 158 18.54 21.61 -14.27
C GLU A 158 17.38 21.80 -15.26
N LYS A 159 16.25 21.15 -15.04
CA LYS A 159 15.05 21.34 -15.85
C LYS A 159 14.57 22.79 -15.79
N GLN A 160 14.53 23.40 -14.62
CA GLN A 160 14.14 24.79 -14.47
C GLN A 160 15.04 25.72 -15.31
N LYS A 161 16.36 25.58 -15.22
CA LYS A 161 17.33 26.37 -16.01
C LYS A 161 17.12 26.19 -17.52
N LEU A 162 16.78 24.97 -17.98
CA LEU A 162 16.47 24.72 -19.37
C LEU A 162 15.26 25.52 -19.84
N TYR A 163 14.18 25.57 -19.03
CA TYR A 163 12.98 26.35 -19.35
C TYR A 163 13.23 27.84 -19.27
N GLU A 164 14.03 28.31 -18.31
CA GLU A 164 14.47 29.72 -18.25
C GLU A 164 15.24 30.14 -19.51
N ALA A 165 16.16 29.31 -19.96
CA ALA A 165 16.93 29.55 -21.19
C ALA A 165 16.06 29.52 -22.45
N THR A 166 15.06 28.66 -22.50
CA THR A 166 14.19 28.45 -23.68
C THR A 166 13.09 29.53 -23.79
N LEU A 167 12.47 29.91 -22.68
CA LEU A 167 11.29 30.78 -22.63
C LEU A 167 11.63 32.23 -22.21
N GLY A 168 12.81 32.46 -21.66
CA GLY A 168 13.33 33.79 -21.31
C GLY A 168 12.42 34.56 -20.33
N GLU A 169 12.14 35.82 -20.68
CA GLU A 169 11.36 36.75 -19.85
C GLU A 169 9.94 36.24 -19.55
N SER A 170 9.34 35.50 -20.47
CA SER A 170 8.01 34.91 -20.29
C SER A 170 7.98 33.94 -19.10
N PHE A 171 9.00 33.10 -18.94
CA PHE A 171 9.12 32.20 -17.80
C PHE A 171 9.50 32.93 -16.51
N ALA A 172 10.40 33.95 -16.61
CA ALA A 172 10.82 34.72 -15.45
C ALA A 172 9.67 35.50 -14.81
N ALA A 173 8.79 36.11 -15.62
CA ALA A 173 7.66 36.92 -15.18
C ALA A 173 6.44 36.08 -14.73
N ALA A 174 6.39 34.80 -15.04
CA ALA A 174 5.27 33.93 -14.68
C ALA A 174 5.20 33.68 -13.18
N GLU A 175 3.98 33.56 -12.65
CA GLU A 175 3.75 33.11 -11.28
C GLU A 175 4.11 31.63 -11.17
N LYS A 176 4.85 31.27 -10.13
CA LYS A 176 5.34 29.91 -9.90
C LYS A 176 4.93 29.43 -8.52
N LYS A 177 4.37 28.21 -8.47
CA LYS A 177 4.04 27.50 -7.24
C LYS A 177 4.78 26.17 -7.22
N ILE A 178 5.60 25.93 -6.19
CA ILE A 178 6.32 24.67 -6.00
C ILE A 178 5.59 23.84 -4.95
N THR A 179 5.45 22.56 -5.24
CA THR A 179 4.97 21.52 -4.33
C THR A 179 5.91 20.32 -4.38
N ASP A 180 6.13 19.67 -3.25
CA ASP A 180 6.93 18.46 -3.17
C ASP A 180 6.35 17.48 -2.14
N GLY A 181 6.74 16.21 -2.27
CA GLY A 181 6.30 15.19 -1.33
C GLY A 181 6.93 13.83 -1.55
N PHE A 182 6.87 13.03 -0.49
CA PHE A 182 7.27 11.62 -0.50
C PHE A 182 6.05 10.71 -0.54
N SER A 183 6.20 9.59 -1.25
CA SER A 183 5.33 8.43 -1.17
C SER A 183 6.18 7.21 -0.86
N LEU A 184 5.73 6.38 0.08
CA LEU A 184 6.41 5.16 0.48
C LEU A 184 5.49 3.97 0.18
N THR A 185 6.04 2.94 -0.46
CA THR A 185 5.32 1.70 -0.77
C THR A 185 6.05 0.53 -0.12
N SER A 186 5.32 -0.22 0.69
CA SER A 186 5.83 -1.44 1.30
C SER A 186 5.87 -2.58 0.28
N PRO A 187 6.83 -3.52 0.38
CA PRO A 187 6.84 -4.72 -0.47
C PRO A 187 5.54 -5.50 -0.46
N SER A 188 4.86 -5.57 0.69
CA SER A 188 3.59 -6.28 0.84
C SER A 188 2.46 -5.75 -0.05
N GLU A 189 2.56 -4.51 -0.53
CA GLU A 189 1.58 -3.86 -1.43
C GLU A 189 1.84 -4.15 -2.91
N LEU A 190 2.98 -4.77 -3.24
CA LEU A 190 3.48 -4.92 -4.61
C LEU A 190 3.47 -6.38 -5.09
N TYR A 191 2.62 -7.23 -4.52
CA TYR A 191 2.44 -8.60 -4.97
C TYR A 191 1.28 -8.72 -5.93
N ASN A 192 1.54 -9.35 -7.08
CA ASN A 192 0.55 -9.68 -8.09
C ASN A 192 0.31 -11.19 -8.15
N THR A 193 -0.88 -11.57 -8.57
CA THR A 193 -1.28 -12.97 -8.73
C THR A 193 -0.92 -13.46 -10.12
N TYR A 194 -0.36 -14.68 -10.20
CA TYR A 194 -0.04 -15.38 -11.43
C TYR A 194 -0.74 -16.74 -11.44
N GLU A 195 -1.45 -17.03 -12.53
CA GLU A 195 -2.08 -18.32 -12.80
C GLU A 195 -1.30 -19.04 -13.90
N ALA A 196 -0.73 -20.21 -13.57
CA ALA A 196 0.22 -20.92 -14.44
C ALA A 196 -0.42 -21.59 -15.67
N TYR A 197 -1.76 -21.71 -15.72
CA TYR A 197 -2.46 -22.45 -16.76
C TYR A 197 -3.56 -21.63 -17.42
N SER A 198 -3.61 -21.68 -18.75
CA SER A 198 -4.77 -21.25 -19.52
C SER A 198 -5.62 -22.48 -19.90
N SER A 199 -6.94 -22.35 -19.83
CA SER A 199 -7.86 -23.37 -20.36
C SER A 199 -7.97 -23.22 -21.87
N ALA A 200 -7.96 -24.33 -22.60
CA ALA A 200 -8.34 -24.33 -24.02
C ALA A 200 -9.79 -23.84 -24.17
N PRO A 201 -10.13 -23.09 -25.23
CA PRO A 201 -11.50 -22.67 -25.47
C PRO A 201 -12.41 -23.89 -25.64
N ILE A 202 -13.55 -23.88 -24.94
CA ILE A 202 -14.55 -24.93 -25.04
C ILE A 202 -15.20 -24.82 -26.43
N PRO A 203 -15.24 -25.90 -27.23
CA PRO A 203 -15.94 -25.87 -28.53
C PRO A 203 -17.42 -25.54 -28.32
N SER A 204 -17.90 -24.51 -29.02
CA SER A 204 -19.24 -23.93 -28.88
C SER A 204 -20.44 -24.90 -29.11
N LYS A 205 -20.18 -26.15 -29.48
CA LYS A 205 -21.20 -27.18 -29.77
C LYS A 205 -21.49 -28.13 -28.62
N ARG A 206 -20.86 -27.96 -27.42
CA ARG A 206 -21.12 -28.80 -26.26
C ARG A 206 -21.75 -27.95 -25.14
N SER A 207 -23.08 -27.98 -25.03
CA SER A 207 -23.79 -27.55 -23.84
C SER A 207 -23.69 -28.66 -22.80
N GLY A 208 -22.88 -28.48 -21.78
CA GLY A 208 -22.76 -29.39 -20.65
C GLY A 208 -22.15 -28.65 -19.46
N ASN A 209 -22.37 -29.14 -18.25
CA ASN A 209 -21.71 -28.62 -17.07
C ASN A 209 -20.19 -28.85 -17.19
N VAL A 210 -19.45 -27.76 -17.28
CA VAL A 210 -17.98 -27.80 -17.33
C VAL A 210 -17.46 -27.72 -15.90
N MET A 211 -16.92 -28.80 -15.39
CA MET A 211 -16.14 -28.82 -14.16
C MET A 211 -14.70 -28.41 -14.51
N GLN A 212 -14.31 -27.21 -14.08
CA GLN A 212 -12.93 -26.76 -14.22
C GLN A 212 -12.07 -27.40 -13.12
N ALA A 213 -10.90 -27.91 -13.49
CA ALA A 213 -9.91 -28.33 -12.52
C ALA A 213 -9.40 -27.14 -11.71
N SER A 214 -9.11 -27.37 -10.42
CA SER A 214 -8.43 -26.38 -9.58
C SER A 214 -7.08 -26.04 -10.19
N LYS A 215 -6.83 -24.74 -10.42
CA LYS A 215 -5.58 -24.25 -10.99
C LYS A 215 -4.68 -23.73 -9.89
N SER A 216 -3.38 -23.97 -10.05
CA SER A 216 -2.39 -23.45 -9.13
C SER A 216 -2.22 -21.94 -9.37
N VAL A 217 -2.39 -21.17 -8.32
CA VAL A 217 -2.22 -19.71 -8.29
C VAL A 217 -1.04 -19.38 -7.38
N THR A 218 -0.13 -18.55 -7.84
CA THR A 218 0.99 -18.03 -7.04
C THR A 218 1.00 -16.51 -7.05
N GLN A 219 1.74 -15.95 -6.13
CA GLN A 219 1.98 -14.50 -6.06
C GLN A 219 3.46 -14.22 -6.35
N TYR A 220 3.72 -13.11 -7.00
CA TYR A 220 5.07 -12.63 -7.27
C TYR A 220 5.20 -11.14 -6.98
N TYR A 221 6.38 -10.76 -6.55
CA TYR A 221 6.72 -9.37 -6.28
C TYR A 221 6.94 -8.60 -7.58
N GLN A 222 6.22 -7.49 -7.76
CA GLN A 222 6.34 -6.61 -8.91
C GLN A 222 6.62 -5.18 -8.46
N PRO A 223 7.89 -4.77 -8.41
CA PRO A 223 8.26 -3.43 -7.99
C PRO A 223 7.84 -2.36 -9.01
N ILE A 224 7.77 -1.11 -8.53
CA ILE A 224 7.61 0.07 -9.39
C ILE A 224 8.79 0.13 -10.36
N ALA A 225 8.48 0.28 -11.66
CA ALA A 225 9.49 0.30 -12.71
C ALA A 225 10.34 1.58 -12.69
N ASN A 226 11.63 1.45 -12.94
CA ASN A 226 12.60 2.55 -12.88
C ASN A 226 12.46 3.59 -14.01
N ARG A 227 11.86 3.22 -15.13
CA ARG A 227 11.91 3.97 -16.42
C ARG A 227 11.29 5.37 -16.41
N ASP A 228 10.39 5.63 -15.47
CA ASP A 228 9.60 6.86 -15.45
C ASP A 228 10.16 7.89 -14.42
N PHE A 229 11.39 7.67 -13.96
CA PHE A 229 12.03 8.50 -12.93
C PHE A 229 13.29 9.18 -13.48
N ASP A 230 13.48 10.44 -13.10
CA ASP A 230 14.69 11.21 -13.43
C ASP A 230 15.89 10.75 -12.64
N VAL A 231 15.67 10.27 -11.44
CA VAL A 231 16.71 9.78 -10.50
C VAL A 231 16.27 8.43 -9.94
N VAL A 232 17.17 7.46 -9.99
CA VAL A 232 16.93 6.15 -9.35
C VAL A 232 18.12 5.80 -8.46
N LEU A 233 17.84 5.55 -7.19
CA LEU A 233 18.81 4.99 -6.23
C LEU A 233 18.59 3.48 -6.12
N ASN A 234 19.67 2.71 -6.13
CA ASN A 234 19.67 1.25 -6.05
C ASN A 234 18.74 0.60 -7.11
N PRO A 235 19.03 0.75 -8.42
CA PRO A 235 18.10 0.37 -9.49
C PRO A 235 17.90 -1.14 -9.66
N ILE A 236 18.77 -1.98 -9.09
CA ILE A 236 18.71 -3.44 -9.22
C ILE A 236 17.97 -4.02 -8.02
N ILE A 237 16.87 -4.71 -8.31
CA ILE A 237 15.99 -5.33 -7.30
C ILE A 237 16.06 -6.85 -7.48
N VAL A 238 16.56 -7.56 -6.47
CA VAL A 238 16.64 -9.03 -6.44
C VAL A 238 15.68 -9.61 -5.39
N GLU A 239 15.39 -8.84 -4.36
CA GLU A 239 14.52 -9.19 -3.23
C GLU A 239 13.45 -8.11 -3.03
N PRO A 240 12.36 -8.39 -2.33
CA PRO A 240 11.37 -7.36 -2.00
C PRO A 240 12.00 -6.21 -1.22
N MET A 241 11.89 -4.99 -1.75
CA MET A 241 12.47 -3.77 -1.19
C MET A 241 11.39 -2.74 -0.90
N ILE A 242 11.62 -1.91 0.11
CA ILE A 242 10.81 -0.71 0.35
C ILE A 242 11.10 0.27 -0.77
N GLN A 243 10.06 0.80 -1.43
CA GLN A 243 10.20 1.78 -2.49
C GLN A 243 9.75 3.15 -2.02
N VAL A 244 10.62 4.15 -2.19
CA VAL A 244 10.33 5.54 -1.85
C VAL A 244 10.36 6.36 -3.13
N VAL A 245 9.27 7.06 -3.39
CA VAL A 245 9.18 8.04 -4.47
C VAL A 245 9.21 9.44 -3.86
N TYR A 246 10.01 10.31 -4.43
CA TYR A 246 9.98 11.74 -4.15
C TYR A 246 9.69 12.49 -5.44
N GLU A 247 8.74 13.38 -5.39
CA GLU A 247 8.37 14.23 -6.52
C GLU A 247 8.42 15.70 -6.14
N MET A 248 8.99 16.51 -7.03
CA MET A 248 8.96 17.96 -6.95
C MET A 248 8.29 18.50 -8.21
N LYS A 249 7.28 19.36 -8.05
CA LYS A 249 6.50 19.97 -9.12
C LYS A 249 6.52 21.48 -9.01
N MET A 250 6.62 22.14 -10.13
CA MET A 250 6.41 23.59 -10.25
C MET A 250 5.33 23.85 -11.29
N SER A 251 4.22 24.42 -10.85
CA SER A 251 3.20 24.95 -11.75
C SER A 251 3.57 26.38 -12.11
N VAL A 252 3.57 26.67 -13.40
CA VAL A 252 3.90 27.99 -13.97
C VAL A 252 2.65 28.55 -14.62
N ASN A 253 2.13 29.62 -14.08
CA ASN A 253 0.93 30.29 -14.55
C ASN A 253 1.30 31.59 -15.23
N HIS A 254 0.95 31.74 -16.50
CA HIS A 254 1.10 33.00 -17.21
C HIS A 254 -0.14 33.86 -16.96
N PRO A 255 -0.01 35.02 -16.34
CA PRO A 255 -1.13 35.93 -16.20
C PRO A 255 -1.66 36.24 -17.61
N ASP A 256 -2.93 35.99 -17.81
CA ASP A 256 -3.62 36.31 -19.06
C ASP A 256 -3.51 37.84 -19.29
N LYS A 257 -2.66 38.24 -20.22
CA LYS A 257 -2.44 39.67 -20.57
C LYS A 257 -3.73 40.32 -21.04
N ASN A 258 -4.75 39.55 -21.38
CA ASN A 258 -6.05 40.03 -21.86
C ASN A 258 -7.16 40.02 -20.81
N LYS A 259 -6.90 39.58 -19.57
CA LYS A 259 -7.83 39.83 -18.48
C LYS A 259 -7.76 41.32 -18.12
N ALA A 260 -8.61 42.14 -18.77
CA ALA A 260 -8.89 43.46 -18.32
C ALA A 260 -9.14 43.41 -16.82
N LYS A 261 -8.34 44.14 -16.05
CA LYS A 261 -8.53 44.24 -14.60
C LYS A 261 -9.89 44.86 -14.35
N GLU A 262 -10.91 44.04 -14.13
CA GLU A 262 -12.23 44.51 -13.77
C GLU A 262 -12.17 45.03 -12.32
N ALA A 263 -12.39 46.30 -12.14
CA ALA A 263 -12.63 46.88 -10.84
C ALA A 263 -14.12 47.19 -10.66
N LEU A 264 -14.64 46.92 -9.48
CA LEU A 264 -15.98 47.31 -9.10
C LEU A 264 -15.89 48.68 -8.40
N LEU A 265 -16.42 49.70 -9.02
CA LEU A 265 -16.54 51.03 -8.44
C LEU A 265 -17.91 51.18 -7.79
N LEU A 266 -17.93 51.52 -6.49
CA LEU A 266 -19.15 51.90 -5.82
C LEU A 266 -19.38 53.41 -6.07
N THR A 267 -20.44 53.76 -6.78
CA THR A 267 -20.79 55.17 -7.04
C THR A 267 -21.34 55.81 -5.78
N PRO A 268 -21.28 57.14 -5.66
CA PRO A 268 -21.92 57.85 -4.53
C PRO A 268 -23.41 57.59 -4.38
N ALA A 269 -24.07 57.12 -5.42
CA ALA A 269 -25.48 56.70 -5.42
C ALA A 269 -25.70 55.27 -4.93
N GLY A 270 -24.64 54.53 -4.53
CA GLY A 270 -24.73 53.14 -4.04
C GLY A 270 -24.79 52.08 -5.17
N GLU A 271 -24.54 52.42 -6.42
CA GLU A 271 -24.51 51.49 -7.54
C GLU A 271 -23.10 50.92 -7.75
N LEU A 272 -23.03 49.60 -8.01
CA LEU A 272 -21.76 48.92 -8.40
C LEU A 272 -21.58 49.00 -9.92
N LYS A 273 -20.59 49.76 -10.37
CA LYS A 273 -20.18 49.79 -11.78
C LYS A 273 -18.89 49.00 -12.02
N LYS A 274 -18.94 48.09 -12.99
CA LYS A 274 -17.71 47.44 -13.51
C LYS A 274 -16.96 48.43 -14.41
N ILE A 275 -15.69 48.63 -14.11
CA ILE A 275 -14.77 49.41 -14.94
C ILE A 275 -13.61 48.50 -15.36
N ASN A 276 -13.29 48.53 -16.65
CA ASN A 276 -12.09 47.88 -17.19
C ASN A 276 -10.93 48.86 -17.01
N LEU A 277 -9.94 48.46 -16.21
CA LEU A 277 -8.71 49.22 -16.06
C LEU A 277 -7.77 48.89 -17.25
N PRO A 278 -7.07 49.88 -17.81
CA PRO A 278 -6.13 49.66 -18.91
C PRO A 278 -4.93 48.79 -18.50
#